data_87ea405aecc6064b2bb559f9f7ae93d7
#
_entry.id   87ea405aecc6064b2bb559f9f7ae93d7
#
_cell.length_a   1.000
_cell.length_b   1.000
_cell.length_c   1.000
_cell.angle_alpha   90.00
_cell.angle_beta   90.00
_cell.angle_gamma   90.00
#
_symmetry.space_group_name_H-M   'P 1'
#
loop_
_entity.id
_entity.type
_entity.pdbx_description
1 polymer ?
#
loop_
_entity_poly.entity_id
_entity_poly.type
_entity_poly.pdbx_seq_one_letter_code
_entity_poly.pdbx_strand_id
1 'polypeptide(L)'
;MVTEDKNCTLPHGYTEDDLREQIKPLPKNAFARFFVKLYRKWLEAWYSFSDSHSKAAGRIQKVFFFLVFSVGVSVWQYIVMTFLPYAFVGLNNGAWGWPNIPVAVAGGQPYMIFGDAQGLGYFLSFEIAVFTAQCINFPLQRNVTYRSHGNPFVQALWYLLGWVLISLLTNALWGICNCFLVYWGVPDAVTGIAKTMLTGIFSLIVFFFIFLIIFPDNVKLAKKARRRYERALSRGISEEKLVKLKDKALGLEVRARIPTAEAALSKAASQASSTAMRYFLLKQEKGEEDRAFSERKRAAFERAVEAIEKKGVALAEYEAAKNSL
;
A
#
# COMPACT_ATOMS: atom_id res chain seq x y z
N MET A 1 -31.33 27.92 35.97
CA MET A 1 -30.15 28.62 35.46
C MET A 1 -28.95 27.91 36.06
N VAL A 2 -28.47 26.88 35.44
CA VAL A 2 -27.30 26.10 35.88
C VAL A 2 -26.09 26.80 35.27
N THR A 3 -25.33 27.47 36.15
CA THR A 3 -24.05 28.06 35.77
C THR A 3 -23.14 26.94 35.31
N GLU A 4 -22.79 26.89 33.98
CA GLU A 4 -21.71 26.10 33.48
C GLU A 4 -20.41 26.47 34.18
N ASP A 5 -19.98 25.60 35.06
CA ASP A 5 -18.66 25.68 35.67
C ASP A 5 -17.60 25.38 34.60
N LYS A 6 -17.14 26.45 33.92
CA LYS A 6 -16.19 26.41 32.82
C LYS A 6 -14.78 25.97 33.22
N ASN A 7 -14.55 25.63 34.49
CA ASN A 7 -13.24 25.28 35.05
C ASN A 7 -13.23 23.95 35.81
N CYS A 8 -13.96 22.96 35.37
CA CYS A 8 -13.73 21.62 35.92
C CYS A 8 -12.38 21.12 35.33
N THR A 9 -11.30 21.33 36.09
CA THR A 9 -10.02 20.66 35.83
C THR A 9 -10.25 19.17 36.05
N LEU A 10 -10.45 18.48 34.94
CA LEU A 10 -10.61 17.04 34.88
C LEU A 10 -9.29 16.35 35.26
N PRO A 11 -9.30 15.11 35.75
CA PRO A 11 -8.05 14.39 36.08
C PRO A 11 -7.11 14.42 34.89
N HIS A 12 -5.83 14.64 35.14
CA HIS A 12 -4.71 14.74 34.20
C HIS A 12 -4.43 16.12 33.54
N GLY A 13 -5.11 17.22 33.92
CA GLY A 13 -4.83 18.56 33.39
C GLY A 13 -5.25 18.80 31.93
N TYR A 14 -5.97 17.86 31.31
CA TYR A 14 -6.54 18.03 29.96
C TYR A 14 -7.89 18.73 30.01
N THR A 15 -8.19 19.50 28.96
CA THR A 15 -9.44 20.27 28.80
C THR A 15 -10.27 19.69 27.63
N GLU A 16 -11.53 20.13 27.53
CA GLU A 16 -12.35 19.78 26.34
C GLU A 16 -11.75 20.33 25.03
N ASP A 17 -11.01 21.42 25.08
CA ASP A 17 -10.38 22.01 23.91
C ASP A 17 -9.23 21.11 23.40
N ASP A 18 -8.46 20.48 24.27
CA ASP A 18 -7.44 19.49 23.90
C ASP A 18 -8.06 18.30 23.16
N LEU A 19 -9.27 17.89 23.54
CA LEU A 19 -10.01 16.86 22.84
C LEU A 19 -10.49 17.34 21.49
N ARG A 20 -10.94 18.59 21.36
CA ARG A 20 -11.41 19.17 20.10
C ARG A 20 -10.30 19.24 19.06
N GLU A 21 -9.06 19.54 19.46
CA GLU A 21 -7.91 19.57 18.58
C GLU A 21 -7.60 18.21 17.94
N GLN A 22 -7.98 17.10 18.59
CA GLN A 22 -7.81 15.77 18.02
C GLN A 22 -8.82 15.44 16.92
N ILE A 23 -9.91 16.20 16.83
CA ILE A 23 -11.00 15.93 15.91
C ILE A 23 -10.77 16.66 14.58
N LYS A 24 -10.39 15.93 13.55
CA LYS A 24 -10.42 16.51 12.21
C LYS A 24 -11.87 16.89 11.84
N PRO A 25 -12.14 18.13 11.43
CA PRO A 25 -13.48 18.57 11.09
C PRO A 25 -14.06 17.71 9.98
N LEU A 26 -15.38 17.45 10.08
CA LEU A 26 -16.09 16.74 9.03
C LEU A 26 -16.28 17.68 7.83
N PRO A 27 -16.16 17.19 6.59
CA PRO A 27 -16.40 18.01 5.41
C PRO A 27 -17.82 18.58 5.41
N LYS A 28 -17.98 19.80 4.88
CA LYS A 28 -19.29 20.48 4.79
C LYS A 28 -20.25 19.72 3.86
N ASN A 29 -19.75 19.10 2.79
CA ASN A 29 -20.54 18.32 1.84
C ASN A 29 -21.10 17.05 2.49
N ALA A 30 -22.40 16.81 2.37
CA ALA A 30 -23.11 15.66 2.95
C ALA A 30 -22.57 14.31 2.42
N PHE A 31 -22.26 14.24 1.13
CA PHE A 31 -21.68 13.07 0.48
C PHE A 31 -20.29 12.73 1.04
N ALA A 32 -19.40 13.72 1.07
CA ALA A 32 -18.06 13.54 1.66
C ALA A 32 -18.13 13.18 3.16
N ARG A 33 -19.11 13.76 3.89
CA ARG A 33 -19.36 13.43 5.31
C ARG A 33 -19.76 11.98 5.52
N PHE A 34 -20.58 11.43 4.64
CA PHE A 34 -20.96 10.02 4.66
C PHE A 34 -19.73 9.11 4.52
N PHE A 35 -18.88 9.37 3.53
CA PHE A 35 -17.66 8.58 3.31
C PHE A 35 -16.65 8.69 4.46
N VAL A 36 -16.48 9.88 5.04
CA VAL A 36 -15.59 10.05 6.20
C VAL A 36 -16.11 9.27 7.42
N LYS A 37 -17.42 9.26 7.65
CA LYS A 37 -18.01 8.45 8.73
C LYS A 37 -17.83 6.95 8.48
N LEU A 38 -18.08 6.49 7.26
CA LEU A 38 -17.89 5.08 6.87
C LEU A 38 -16.43 4.67 7.02
N TYR A 39 -15.50 5.50 6.57
CA TYR A 39 -14.05 5.27 6.70
C TYR A 39 -13.60 5.18 8.17
N ARG A 40 -14.10 6.07 9.04
CA ARG A 40 -13.79 6.01 10.47
C ARG A 40 -14.28 4.71 11.10
N LYS A 41 -15.53 4.31 10.83
CA LYS A 41 -16.09 3.05 11.31
C LYS A 41 -15.30 1.84 10.82
N TRP A 42 -14.87 1.87 9.56
CA TRP A 42 -13.98 0.85 8.99
C TRP A 42 -12.62 0.81 9.69
N LEU A 43 -12.01 1.98 9.96
CA LEU A 43 -10.74 2.06 10.70
C LEU A 43 -10.84 1.46 12.10
N GLU A 44 -11.91 1.75 12.82
CA GLU A 44 -12.11 1.18 14.16
C GLU A 44 -12.19 -0.35 14.13
N ALA A 45 -12.97 -0.90 13.19
CA ALA A 45 -13.07 -2.34 12.98
C ALA A 45 -11.71 -2.95 12.58
N TRP A 46 -10.98 -2.26 11.71
CA TRP A 46 -9.66 -2.68 11.26
C TRP A 46 -8.64 -2.72 12.41
N TYR A 47 -8.61 -1.69 13.25
CA TYR A 47 -7.69 -1.68 14.39
C TYR A 47 -8.02 -2.74 15.42
N SER A 48 -9.31 -2.97 15.70
CA SER A 48 -9.73 -4.06 16.58
C SER A 48 -9.29 -5.43 16.06
N PHE A 49 -9.46 -5.67 14.76
CA PHE A 49 -8.97 -6.90 14.10
C PHE A 49 -7.44 -7.00 14.14
N SER A 50 -6.74 -5.91 13.86
CA SER A 50 -5.28 -5.84 13.84
C SER A 50 -4.65 -6.12 15.20
N ASP A 51 -5.29 -5.70 16.29
CA ASP A 51 -4.83 -5.98 17.65
C ASP A 51 -4.90 -7.47 17.99
N SER A 52 -5.98 -8.13 17.57
CA SER A 52 -6.17 -9.56 17.80
C SER A 52 -5.31 -10.44 16.87
N HIS A 53 -5.01 -9.96 15.64
CA HIS A 53 -4.40 -10.76 14.57
C HIS A 53 -3.29 -10.02 13.81
N SER A 54 -2.30 -9.46 14.52
CA SER A 54 -1.29 -8.55 13.96
C SER A 54 -0.54 -9.08 12.72
N LYS A 55 -0.16 -10.37 12.69
CA LYS A 55 0.53 -10.98 11.54
C LYS A 55 -0.38 -11.14 10.32
N ALA A 56 -1.65 -11.48 10.53
CA ALA A 56 -2.63 -11.62 9.45
C ALA A 56 -3.02 -10.26 8.91
N ALA A 57 -3.28 -9.29 9.79
CA ALA A 57 -3.62 -7.92 9.43
C ALA A 57 -2.56 -7.27 8.55
N GLY A 58 -1.26 -7.41 8.89
CA GLY A 58 -0.19 -6.87 8.09
C GLY A 58 -0.09 -7.48 6.69
N ARG A 59 -0.41 -8.78 6.52
CA ARG A 59 -0.48 -9.43 5.19
C ARG A 59 -1.68 -8.95 4.39
N ILE A 60 -2.86 -8.94 5.01
CA ILE A 60 -4.11 -8.49 4.38
C ILE A 60 -3.96 -7.03 3.91
N GLN A 61 -3.39 -6.17 4.75
CA GLN A 61 -3.15 -4.77 4.39
C GLN A 61 -2.26 -4.62 3.15
N LYS A 62 -1.16 -5.39 3.07
CA LYS A 62 -0.28 -5.36 1.89
C LYS A 62 -1.01 -5.82 0.63
N VAL A 63 -1.77 -6.91 0.71
CA VAL A 63 -2.56 -7.41 -0.42
C VAL A 63 -3.63 -6.40 -0.82
N PHE A 64 -4.32 -5.80 0.14
CA PHE A 64 -5.35 -4.79 -0.13
C PHE A 64 -4.79 -3.57 -0.86
N PHE A 65 -3.73 -2.94 -0.34
CA PHE A 65 -3.13 -1.78 -1.02
C PHE A 65 -2.52 -2.16 -2.37
N PHE A 66 -1.91 -3.35 -2.47
CA PHE A 66 -1.41 -3.85 -3.74
C PHE A 66 -2.54 -3.91 -4.79
N LEU A 67 -3.70 -4.48 -4.45
CA LEU A 67 -4.85 -4.57 -5.34
C LEU A 67 -5.42 -3.20 -5.70
N VAL A 68 -5.62 -2.33 -4.70
CA VAL A 68 -6.16 -0.97 -4.91
C VAL A 68 -5.27 -0.18 -5.89
N PHE A 69 -3.96 -0.21 -5.69
CA PHE A 69 -3.05 0.50 -6.59
C PHE A 69 -2.97 -0.15 -7.97
N SER A 70 -3.03 -1.48 -8.05
CA SER A 70 -3.06 -2.17 -9.34
C SER A 70 -4.31 -1.81 -10.15
N VAL A 71 -5.48 -1.72 -9.52
CA VAL A 71 -6.71 -1.25 -10.18
C VAL A 71 -6.58 0.21 -10.60
N GLY A 72 -6.06 1.09 -9.73
CA GLY A 72 -5.84 2.50 -10.07
C GLY A 72 -4.91 2.69 -11.27
N VAL A 73 -3.86 1.90 -11.34
CA VAL A 73 -2.91 1.88 -12.46
C VAL A 73 -3.56 1.36 -13.75
N SER A 74 -4.44 0.36 -13.65
CA SER A 74 -5.21 -0.12 -14.81
C SER A 74 -6.17 0.94 -15.36
N VAL A 75 -6.79 1.72 -14.49
CA VAL A 75 -7.61 2.88 -14.90
C VAL A 75 -6.76 3.93 -15.63
N TRP A 76 -5.57 4.23 -15.12
CA TRP A 76 -4.62 5.12 -15.80
C TRP A 76 -4.25 4.61 -17.19
N GLN A 77 -3.90 3.34 -17.33
CA GLN A 77 -3.59 2.71 -18.63
C GLN A 77 -4.77 2.85 -19.60
N TYR A 78 -5.98 2.60 -19.12
CA TYR A 78 -7.19 2.75 -19.94
C TYR A 78 -7.36 4.19 -20.44
N ILE A 79 -7.17 5.20 -19.56
CA ILE A 79 -7.24 6.62 -19.94
C ILE A 79 -6.19 6.92 -21.03
N VAL A 80 -4.94 6.53 -20.83
CA VAL A 80 -3.86 6.79 -21.79
C VAL A 80 -4.16 6.11 -23.13
N MET A 81 -4.59 4.84 -23.11
CA MET A 81 -4.93 4.08 -24.32
C MET A 81 -6.18 4.61 -25.04
N THR A 82 -7.02 5.40 -24.38
CA THR A 82 -8.16 6.04 -25.04
C THR A 82 -7.72 7.19 -25.94
N PHE A 83 -6.64 7.90 -25.60
CA PHE A 83 -6.25 9.12 -26.32
C PHE A 83 -4.94 8.97 -27.11
N LEU A 84 -3.95 8.25 -26.56
CA LEU A 84 -2.61 8.22 -27.11
C LEU A 84 -2.51 7.56 -28.53
N PRO A 85 -3.27 6.49 -28.86
CA PRO A 85 -3.22 5.89 -30.21
C PRO A 85 -3.56 6.88 -31.32
N TYR A 86 -4.39 7.89 -31.07
CA TYR A 86 -4.71 8.91 -32.08
C TYR A 86 -3.48 9.79 -32.42
N ALA A 87 -2.57 9.99 -31.48
CA ALA A 87 -1.35 10.74 -31.73
C ALA A 87 -0.35 9.98 -32.65
N PHE A 88 -0.43 8.65 -32.65
CA PHE A 88 0.49 7.77 -33.41
C PHE A 88 -0.17 7.07 -34.60
N VAL A 89 -1.38 7.49 -34.98
CA VAL A 89 -2.15 6.83 -36.08
C VAL A 89 -1.36 6.74 -37.38
N GLY A 90 -0.53 7.73 -37.69
CA GLY A 90 0.33 7.74 -38.88
C GLY A 90 1.43 6.66 -38.90
N LEU A 91 1.68 5.98 -37.80
CA LEU A 91 2.64 4.87 -37.70
C LEU A 91 1.98 3.50 -37.85
N ASN A 92 0.66 3.43 -38.05
CA ASN A 92 -0.09 2.18 -38.14
C ASN A 92 -0.17 1.69 -39.60
N ASN A 93 0.97 1.31 -40.14
CA ASN A 93 1.10 0.85 -41.53
C ASN A 93 1.07 -0.70 -41.67
N GLY A 94 0.26 -1.37 -40.86
CA GLY A 94 0.14 -2.82 -40.81
C GLY A 94 0.61 -3.41 -39.48
N ALA A 95 0.53 -4.74 -39.34
CA ALA A 95 0.95 -5.44 -38.12
C ALA A 95 2.45 -5.23 -37.85
N TRP A 96 2.80 -5.04 -36.59
CA TRP A 96 4.18 -4.83 -36.14
C TRP A 96 4.58 -5.86 -35.10
N GLY A 97 5.83 -6.31 -35.12
CA GLY A 97 6.37 -7.22 -34.10
C GLY A 97 7.89 -7.12 -33.99
N TRP A 98 8.41 -7.10 -32.75
CA TRP A 98 9.84 -7.10 -32.47
C TRP A 98 10.11 -7.67 -31.03
N PRO A 99 11.18 -8.47 -30.86
CA PRO A 99 11.96 -9.12 -31.91
C PRO A 99 11.08 -10.11 -32.71
N ASN A 100 11.39 -10.33 -33.94
CA ASN A 100 10.63 -11.23 -34.83
C ASN A 100 10.86 -12.72 -34.46
N ILE A 101 10.52 -13.06 -33.22
CA ILE A 101 10.64 -14.39 -32.64
C ILE A 101 9.25 -14.92 -32.37
N PRO A 102 8.76 -15.91 -33.11
CA PRO A 102 7.46 -16.50 -32.86
C PRO A 102 7.52 -17.36 -31.59
N VAL A 103 6.61 -17.10 -30.66
CA VAL A 103 6.44 -17.92 -29.43
C VAL A 103 5.40 -19.00 -29.59
N ALA A 104 4.47 -18.80 -30.56
CA ALA A 104 3.44 -19.77 -30.91
C ALA A 104 2.88 -19.47 -32.30
N VAL A 105 2.16 -20.41 -32.88
CA VAL A 105 1.43 -20.25 -34.14
C VAL A 105 -0.04 -20.46 -33.90
N ALA A 106 -0.85 -19.45 -34.21
CA ALA A 106 -2.29 -19.50 -34.06
C ALA A 106 -2.97 -19.07 -35.37
N GLY A 107 -3.88 -19.89 -35.87
CA GLY A 107 -4.58 -19.59 -37.12
C GLY A 107 -3.65 -19.41 -38.33
N GLY A 108 -2.50 -20.08 -38.36
CA GLY A 108 -1.51 -19.94 -39.41
C GLY A 108 -0.61 -18.71 -39.34
N GLN A 109 -0.78 -17.88 -38.34
CA GLN A 109 0.03 -16.66 -38.10
C GLN A 109 0.92 -16.82 -36.87
N PRO A 110 2.21 -16.44 -36.96
CA PRO A 110 3.10 -16.50 -35.81
C PRO A 110 2.75 -15.40 -34.79
N TYR A 111 2.74 -15.78 -33.53
CA TYR A 111 2.62 -14.84 -32.41
C TYR A 111 4.01 -14.37 -32.00
N MET A 112 4.25 -13.07 -32.10
CA MET A 112 5.53 -12.44 -31.69
C MET A 112 5.58 -12.17 -30.21
N ILE A 113 6.78 -12.12 -29.62
CA ILE A 113 6.98 -11.79 -28.20
C ILE A 113 6.47 -10.37 -27.90
N PHE A 114 6.84 -9.41 -28.76
CA PHE A 114 6.25 -8.08 -28.78
C PHE A 114 5.64 -7.83 -30.13
N GLY A 115 4.42 -7.39 -30.17
CA GLY A 115 3.77 -7.07 -31.41
C GLY A 115 2.33 -6.65 -31.22
N ASP A 116 1.80 -5.99 -32.23
CA ASP A 116 0.40 -5.61 -32.29
C ASP A 116 -0.12 -5.69 -33.72
N ALA A 117 -1.29 -6.30 -33.88
CA ALA A 117 -1.97 -6.38 -35.16
C ALA A 117 -2.43 -5.00 -35.67
N GLN A 118 -2.61 -4.03 -34.79
CA GLN A 118 -3.00 -2.67 -35.10
C GLN A 118 -1.84 -1.76 -35.53
N GLY A 119 -0.60 -2.27 -35.44
CA GLY A 119 0.59 -1.60 -35.95
C GLY A 119 1.46 -0.94 -34.88
N LEU A 120 2.56 -0.33 -35.35
CA LEU A 120 3.59 0.28 -34.49
C LEU A 120 3.06 1.40 -33.60
N GLY A 121 2.17 2.26 -34.11
CA GLY A 121 1.64 3.37 -33.33
C GLY A 121 0.81 2.91 -32.13
N TYR A 122 -0.02 1.90 -32.32
CA TYR A 122 -0.78 1.28 -31.25
C TYR A 122 0.12 0.59 -30.22
N PHE A 123 1.12 -0.16 -30.69
CA PHE A 123 2.12 -0.79 -29.84
C PHE A 123 2.86 0.24 -28.98
N LEU A 124 3.36 1.33 -29.56
CA LEU A 124 4.04 2.40 -28.83
C LEU A 124 3.11 3.05 -27.79
N SER A 125 1.85 3.30 -28.16
CA SER A 125 0.86 3.82 -27.23
C SER A 125 0.66 2.92 -26.02
N PHE A 126 0.59 1.62 -26.25
CA PHE A 126 0.46 0.62 -25.19
C PHE A 126 1.69 0.60 -24.28
N GLU A 127 2.90 0.56 -24.85
CA GLU A 127 4.14 0.53 -24.06
C GLU A 127 4.33 1.82 -23.23
N ILE A 128 3.99 2.99 -23.79
CA ILE A 128 4.00 4.26 -23.06
C ILE A 128 2.96 4.26 -21.93
N ALA A 129 1.75 3.76 -22.19
CA ALA A 129 0.70 3.64 -21.18
C ALA A 129 1.15 2.73 -20.02
N VAL A 130 1.73 1.59 -20.33
CA VAL A 130 2.24 0.64 -19.33
C VAL A 130 3.42 1.24 -18.59
N PHE A 131 4.40 1.83 -19.27
CA PHE A 131 5.57 2.43 -18.64
C PHE A 131 5.20 3.55 -17.67
N THR A 132 4.36 4.49 -18.10
CA THR A 132 3.90 5.59 -17.23
C THR A 132 3.09 5.07 -16.04
N ALA A 133 2.28 4.05 -16.25
CA ALA A 133 1.57 3.35 -15.19
C ALA A 133 2.53 2.74 -14.16
N GLN A 134 3.64 2.12 -14.61
CA GLN A 134 4.65 1.58 -13.70
C GLN A 134 5.43 2.68 -12.97
N CYS A 135 5.66 3.82 -13.59
CA CYS A 135 6.25 5.00 -12.92
C CYS A 135 5.38 5.51 -11.76
N ILE A 136 4.05 5.39 -11.87
CA ILE A 136 3.10 5.72 -10.80
C ILE A 136 3.03 4.59 -9.76
N ASN A 137 2.96 3.33 -10.21
CA ASN A 137 2.78 2.18 -9.35
C ASN A 137 3.98 1.95 -8.41
N PHE A 138 5.20 2.09 -8.91
CA PHE A 138 6.42 1.84 -8.13
C PHE A 138 6.48 2.67 -6.84
N PRO A 139 6.36 4.02 -6.82
CA PRO A 139 6.40 4.80 -5.60
C PRO A 139 5.22 4.49 -4.66
N LEU A 140 4.02 4.22 -5.19
CA LEU A 140 2.87 3.82 -4.38
C LEU A 140 3.11 2.49 -3.68
N GLN A 141 3.56 1.49 -4.41
CA GLN A 141 3.89 0.19 -3.82
C GLN A 141 5.04 0.31 -2.81
N ARG A 142 6.13 0.99 -3.18
CA ARG A 142 7.30 1.15 -2.32
C ARG A 142 6.97 1.86 -1.01
N ASN A 143 6.29 3.01 -1.08
CA ASN A 143 6.12 3.90 0.07
C ASN A 143 4.90 3.54 0.92
N VAL A 144 3.80 3.08 0.31
CA VAL A 144 2.53 2.83 1.01
C VAL A 144 2.36 1.34 1.33
N THR A 145 2.49 0.46 0.34
CA THR A 145 2.24 -0.97 0.53
C THR A 145 3.35 -1.64 1.34
N TYR A 146 4.60 -1.43 0.92
CA TYR A 146 5.75 -2.12 1.50
C TYR A 146 6.54 -1.28 2.49
N ARG A 147 6.33 0.05 2.52
CA ARG A 147 7.04 1.01 3.40
C ARG A 147 8.54 0.75 3.44
N SER A 148 9.11 0.60 2.23
CA SER A 148 10.50 0.18 2.09
C SER A 148 11.45 1.37 2.23
N HIS A 149 12.47 1.24 3.08
CA HIS A 149 13.55 2.22 3.28
C HIS A 149 14.86 1.83 2.58
N GLY A 150 14.81 0.88 1.63
CA GLY A 150 15.94 0.53 0.79
C GLY A 150 16.31 1.65 -0.20
N ASN A 151 17.47 1.51 -0.86
CA ASN A 151 17.88 2.46 -1.90
C ASN A 151 16.84 2.49 -3.04
N PRO A 152 16.18 3.63 -3.29
CA PRO A 152 15.08 3.72 -4.25
C PRO A 152 15.53 3.44 -5.68
N PHE A 153 16.75 3.86 -6.06
CA PHE A 153 17.28 3.65 -7.40
C PHE A 153 17.51 2.14 -7.69
N VAL A 154 18.14 1.44 -6.75
CA VAL A 154 18.36 -0.02 -6.91
C VAL A 154 17.03 -0.77 -6.96
N GLN A 155 16.06 -0.38 -6.13
CA GLN A 155 14.73 -0.97 -6.15
C GLN A 155 13.98 -0.68 -7.45
N ALA A 156 14.10 0.54 -8.00
CA ALA A 156 13.51 0.91 -9.29
C ALA A 156 14.13 0.11 -10.44
N LEU A 157 15.45 -0.10 -10.43
CA LEU A 157 16.13 -0.92 -11.44
C LEU A 157 15.64 -2.37 -11.41
N TRP A 158 15.58 -3.00 -10.23
CA TRP A 158 15.05 -4.35 -10.10
C TRP A 158 13.57 -4.45 -10.48
N TYR A 159 12.80 -3.41 -10.18
CA TYR A 159 11.40 -3.31 -10.58
C TYR A 159 11.25 -3.26 -12.10
N LEU A 160 12.06 -2.42 -12.78
CA LEU A 160 12.08 -2.31 -14.23
C LEU A 160 12.46 -3.64 -14.90
N LEU A 161 13.51 -4.30 -14.40
CA LEU A 161 13.89 -5.64 -14.88
C LEU A 161 12.78 -6.67 -14.68
N GLY A 162 12.11 -6.62 -13.51
CA GLY A 162 10.96 -7.48 -13.23
C GLY A 162 9.80 -7.21 -14.19
N TRP A 163 9.53 -5.95 -14.50
CA TRP A 163 8.49 -5.57 -15.47
C TRP A 163 8.80 -6.10 -16.86
N VAL A 164 10.03 -5.93 -17.37
CA VAL A 164 10.44 -6.47 -18.67
C VAL A 164 10.27 -7.99 -18.71
N LEU A 165 10.73 -8.69 -17.67
CA LEU A 165 10.60 -10.14 -17.56
C LEU A 165 9.13 -10.58 -17.56
N ILE A 166 8.28 -9.90 -16.81
CA ILE A 166 6.84 -10.21 -16.77
C ILE A 166 6.20 -9.96 -18.13
N SER A 167 6.54 -8.87 -18.80
CA SER A 167 6.02 -8.56 -20.13
C SER A 167 6.35 -9.66 -21.13
N LEU A 168 7.60 -10.15 -21.14
CA LEU A 168 8.01 -11.26 -21.97
C LEU A 168 7.25 -12.56 -21.65
N LEU A 169 7.19 -12.92 -20.36
CA LEU A 169 6.52 -14.15 -19.93
C LEU A 169 5.01 -14.10 -20.20
N THR A 170 4.37 -12.94 -19.98
CA THR A 170 2.94 -12.78 -20.19
C THR A 170 2.58 -12.86 -21.68
N ASN A 171 3.38 -12.24 -22.53
CA ASN A 171 3.19 -12.33 -23.98
C ASN A 171 3.41 -13.77 -24.49
N ALA A 172 4.45 -14.46 -24.02
CA ALA A 172 4.68 -15.87 -24.39
C ALA A 172 3.53 -16.78 -23.91
N LEU A 173 3.09 -16.61 -22.66
CA LEU A 173 1.96 -17.35 -22.10
C LEU A 173 0.68 -17.09 -22.91
N TRP A 174 0.42 -15.83 -23.27
CA TRP A 174 -0.72 -15.48 -24.08
C TRP A 174 -0.65 -16.14 -25.47
N GLY A 175 0.50 -16.13 -26.12
CA GLY A 175 0.70 -16.80 -27.40
C GLY A 175 0.29 -18.28 -27.36
N ILE A 176 0.73 -19.00 -26.32
CA ILE A 176 0.39 -20.41 -26.10
C ILE A 176 -1.13 -20.57 -25.85
N CYS A 177 -1.71 -19.79 -24.94
CA CYS A 177 -3.13 -19.88 -24.62
C CYS A 177 -4.00 -19.54 -25.82
N ASN A 178 -3.61 -18.55 -26.62
CA ASN A 178 -4.34 -18.16 -27.82
C ASN A 178 -4.40 -19.28 -28.87
N CYS A 179 -3.34 -20.09 -28.99
CA CYS A 179 -3.38 -21.25 -29.88
C CYS A 179 -4.49 -22.23 -29.49
N PHE A 180 -4.68 -22.50 -28.19
CA PHE A 180 -5.77 -23.36 -27.75
C PHE A 180 -7.14 -22.74 -27.96
N LEU A 181 -7.30 -21.43 -27.71
CA LEU A 181 -8.58 -20.73 -27.91
C LEU A 181 -8.99 -20.74 -29.40
N VAL A 182 -8.04 -20.51 -30.31
CA VAL A 182 -8.28 -20.59 -31.75
C VAL A 182 -8.62 -22.04 -32.18
N TYR A 183 -7.88 -23.02 -31.65
CA TYR A 183 -8.16 -24.43 -31.91
C TYR A 183 -9.57 -24.84 -31.47
N TRP A 184 -10.06 -24.31 -30.37
CA TRP A 184 -11.42 -24.58 -29.87
C TRP A 184 -12.49 -23.69 -30.53
N GLY A 185 -12.13 -22.84 -31.50
CA GLY A 185 -13.08 -21.97 -32.19
C GLY A 185 -13.73 -20.90 -31.31
N VAL A 186 -13.04 -20.44 -30.28
CA VAL A 186 -13.57 -19.40 -29.36
C VAL A 186 -13.70 -18.08 -30.11
N PRO A 187 -14.85 -17.38 -30.03
CA PRO A 187 -15.05 -16.10 -30.68
C PRO A 187 -14.05 -15.02 -30.24
N ASP A 188 -13.63 -14.13 -31.15
CA ASP A 188 -12.63 -13.08 -30.89
C ASP A 188 -12.98 -12.17 -29.73
N ALA A 189 -14.27 -11.84 -29.56
CA ALA A 189 -14.74 -11.03 -28.43
C ALA A 189 -14.42 -11.70 -27.06
N VAL A 190 -14.61 -13.03 -26.97
CA VAL A 190 -14.31 -13.81 -25.76
C VAL A 190 -12.80 -13.94 -25.59
N THR A 191 -12.06 -14.12 -26.68
CA THR A 191 -10.61 -14.19 -26.71
C THR A 191 -9.97 -12.91 -26.15
N GLY A 192 -10.49 -11.72 -26.51
CA GLY A 192 -10.02 -10.45 -25.97
C GLY A 192 -10.22 -10.32 -24.46
N ILE A 193 -11.39 -10.75 -23.93
CA ILE A 193 -11.66 -10.78 -22.49
C ILE A 193 -10.71 -11.78 -21.80
N ALA A 194 -10.56 -12.97 -22.35
CA ALA A 194 -9.66 -14.00 -21.81
C ALA A 194 -8.21 -13.52 -21.76
N LYS A 195 -7.73 -12.80 -22.79
CA LYS A 195 -6.41 -12.16 -22.82
C LYS A 195 -6.22 -11.24 -21.63
N THR A 196 -7.14 -10.31 -21.45
CA THR A 196 -7.05 -9.30 -20.40
C THR A 196 -7.08 -9.93 -19.00
N MET A 197 -7.96 -10.90 -18.78
CA MET A 197 -8.06 -11.60 -17.49
C MET A 197 -6.84 -12.44 -17.20
N LEU A 198 -6.40 -13.27 -18.14
CA LEU A 198 -5.25 -14.17 -17.96
C LEU A 198 -3.97 -13.38 -17.72
N THR A 199 -3.68 -12.40 -18.58
CA THR A 199 -2.48 -11.58 -18.46
C THR A 199 -2.49 -10.74 -17.20
N GLY A 200 -3.65 -10.18 -16.82
CA GLY A 200 -3.82 -9.42 -15.60
C GLY A 200 -3.61 -10.26 -14.34
N ILE A 201 -4.24 -11.42 -14.24
CA ILE A 201 -4.09 -12.34 -13.10
C ILE A 201 -2.65 -12.85 -12.99
N PHE A 202 -2.06 -13.28 -14.11
CA PHE A 202 -0.68 -13.76 -14.13
C PHE A 202 0.30 -12.66 -13.69
N SER A 203 0.19 -11.47 -14.27
CA SER A 203 1.02 -10.33 -13.90
C SER A 203 0.87 -9.98 -12.41
N LEU A 204 -0.36 -9.98 -11.88
CA LEU A 204 -0.64 -9.70 -10.48
C LEU A 204 0.06 -10.71 -9.55
N ILE A 205 -0.03 -12.01 -9.86
CA ILE A 205 0.62 -13.06 -9.07
C ILE A 205 2.15 -12.90 -9.11
N VAL A 206 2.72 -12.74 -10.30
CA VAL A 206 4.18 -12.65 -10.46
C VAL A 206 4.73 -11.37 -9.84
N PHE A 207 4.07 -10.22 -10.04
CA PHE A 207 4.46 -8.97 -9.39
C PHE A 207 4.38 -9.05 -7.87
N PHE A 208 3.38 -9.72 -7.32
CA PHE A 208 3.30 -9.91 -5.88
C PHE A 208 4.55 -10.60 -5.33
N PHE A 209 5.01 -11.68 -5.96
CA PHE A 209 6.25 -12.37 -5.56
C PHE A 209 7.50 -11.52 -5.79
N ILE A 210 7.59 -10.85 -6.93
CA ILE A 210 8.72 -9.95 -7.24
C ILE A 210 8.82 -8.83 -6.19
N PHE A 211 7.72 -8.25 -5.77
CA PHE A 211 7.71 -7.21 -4.74
C PHE A 211 8.18 -7.71 -3.37
N LEU A 212 7.88 -8.96 -3.02
CA LEU A 212 8.43 -9.56 -1.80
C LEU A 212 9.96 -9.69 -1.85
N ILE A 213 10.55 -9.79 -3.05
CA ILE A 213 12.00 -9.84 -3.25
C ILE A 213 12.59 -8.42 -3.28
N ILE A 214 11.99 -7.51 -4.03
CA ILE A 214 12.47 -6.13 -4.20
C ILE A 214 12.29 -5.32 -2.90
N PHE A 215 11.20 -5.55 -2.17
CA PHE A 215 10.87 -4.88 -0.91
C PHE A 215 10.92 -5.85 0.27
N PRO A 216 12.12 -6.33 0.64
CA PRO A 216 12.25 -7.28 1.73
C PRO A 216 11.81 -6.66 3.05
N ASP A 217 11.24 -7.49 3.93
CA ASP A 217 10.85 -7.08 5.27
C ASP A 217 12.09 -6.63 6.08
N ASN A 218 12.12 -5.34 6.41
CA ASN A 218 13.25 -4.73 7.13
C ASN A 218 13.52 -5.40 8.48
N VAL A 219 12.46 -5.87 9.17
CA VAL A 219 12.62 -6.59 10.45
C VAL A 219 13.34 -7.92 10.25
N LYS A 220 13.02 -8.66 9.19
CA LYS A 220 13.71 -9.92 8.87
C LYS A 220 15.16 -9.68 8.47
N LEU A 221 15.42 -8.61 7.71
CA LEU A 221 16.78 -8.23 7.33
C LEU A 221 17.63 -7.85 8.53
N ALA A 222 17.10 -7.03 9.44
CA ALA A 222 17.76 -6.65 10.68
C ALA A 222 18.12 -7.88 11.53
N LYS A 223 17.16 -8.77 11.77
CA LYS A 223 17.41 -10.04 12.51
C LYS A 223 18.47 -10.92 11.82
N LYS A 224 18.47 -11.00 10.49
CA LYS A 224 19.47 -11.77 9.74
C LYS A 224 20.86 -11.14 9.84
N ALA A 225 20.96 -9.81 9.78
CA ALA A 225 22.22 -9.08 9.92
C ALA A 225 22.79 -9.24 11.33
N ARG A 226 21.95 -9.10 12.36
CA ARG A 226 22.34 -9.31 13.75
C ARG A 226 22.86 -10.72 13.99
N ARG A 227 22.17 -11.74 13.55
CA ARG A 227 22.65 -13.15 13.65
C ARG A 227 23.97 -13.39 12.89
N ARG A 228 24.21 -12.66 11.79
CA ARG A 228 25.51 -12.73 11.09
C ARG A 228 26.63 -12.08 11.89
N TYR A 229 26.37 -10.94 12.51
CA TYR A 229 27.30 -10.28 13.40
C TYR A 229 27.64 -11.17 14.62
N GLU A 230 26.63 -11.70 15.30
CA GLU A 230 26.82 -12.61 16.46
C GLU A 230 27.63 -13.85 16.10
N ARG A 231 27.38 -14.48 14.94
CA ARG A 231 28.20 -15.61 14.45
C ARG A 231 29.61 -15.21 14.08
N ALA A 232 29.82 -14.03 13.56
CA ALA A 232 31.14 -13.52 13.23
C ALA A 232 31.95 -13.24 14.50
N LEU A 233 31.31 -12.70 15.52
CA LEU A 233 31.87 -12.45 16.82
C LEU A 233 32.32 -13.78 17.50
N SER A 234 31.47 -14.82 17.48
CA SER A 234 31.80 -16.14 18.05
C SER A 234 32.91 -16.89 17.29
N ARG A 235 33.18 -16.51 16.03
CA ARG A 235 34.25 -17.12 15.21
C ARG A 235 35.57 -16.37 15.27
N GLY A 236 35.68 -15.30 16.04
CA GLY A 236 36.92 -14.53 16.19
C GLY A 236 37.39 -13.87 14.88
N ILE A 237 36.44 -13.42 14.02
CA ILE A 237 36.77 -12.73 12.77
C ILE A 237 37.44 -11.38 13.07
N SER A 238 38.31 -10.89 12.16
CA SER A 238 39.03 -9.63 12.31
C SER A 238 38.13 -8.45 12.71
N GLU A 239 38.66 -7.61 13.60
CA GLU A 239 37.93 -6.48 14.21
C GLU A 239 37.30 -5.53 13.15
N GLU A 240 38.04 -5.24 12.08
CA GLU A 240 37.54 -4.40 10.97
C GLU A 240 36.27 -4.99 10.32
N LYS A 241 36.21 -6.31 10.13
CA LYS A 241 35.02 -6.96 9.57
C LYS A 241 33.86 -6.99 10.57
N LEU A 242 34.16 -7.12 11.88
CA LEU A 242 33.16 -7.06 12.94
C LEU A 242 32.51 -5.68 13.02
N VAL A 243 33.29 -4.59 12.94
CA VAL A 243 32.76 -3.23 12.92
C VAL A 243 31.80 -3.03 11.72
N LYS A 244 32.21 -3.42 10.52
CA LYS A 244 31.35 -3.32 9.31
C LYS A 244 30.05 -4.12 9.45
N LEU A 245 30.09 -5.28 10.07
CA LEU A 245 28.88 -6.11 10.29
C LEU A 245 27.98 -5.51 11.38
N LYS A 246 28.56 -4.92 12.43
CA LYS A 246 27.85 -4.24 13.51
C LYS A 246 27.11 -3.01 12.96
N ASP A 247 27.80 -2.16 12.23
CA ASP A 247 27.22 -0.95 11.64
C ASP A 247 26.08 -1.28 10.65
N LYS A 248 26.30 -2.32 9.86
CA LYS A 248 25.24 -2.83 8.96
C LYS A 248 24.01 -3.35 9.71
N ALA A 249 24.23 -4.09 10.82
CA ALA A 249 23.13 -4.62 11.63
C ALA A 249 22.36 -3.47 12.31
N LEU A 250 23.09 -2.51 12.90
CA LEU A 250 22.51 -1.34 13.55
C LEU A 250 21.69 -0.48 12.57
N GLY A 251 22.25 -0.16 11.40
CA GLY A 251 21.55 0.62 10.39
C GLY A 251 20.27 -0.06 9.87
N LEU A 252 20.24 -1.40 9.79
CA LEU A 252 19.03 -2.15 9.43
C LEU A 252 18.01 -2.19 10.57
N GLU A 253 18.45 -2.25 11.83
CA GLU A 253 17.57 -2.19 13.00
C GLU A 253 16.87 -0.84 13.11
N VAL A 254 17.58 0.25 12.90
CA VAL A 254 17.02 1.60 12.86
C VAL A 254 15.97 1.71 11.76
N ARG A 255 16.31 1.28 10.53
CA ARG A 255 15.37 1.29 9.39
C ARG A 255 14.14 0.41 9.61
N ALA A 256 14.24 -0.66 10.42
CA ALA A 256 13.11 -1.50 10.75
C ALA A 256 12.19 -0.88 11.82
N ARG A 257 12.69 0.00 12.69
CA ARG A 257 11.92 0.67 13.74
C ARG A 257 11.00 1.75 13.19
N ILE A 258 11.45 2.52 12.18
CA ILE A 258 10.70 3.66 11.64
C ILE A 258 9.29 3.27 11.14
N PRO A 259 9.11 2.26 10.25
CA PRO A 259 7.79 1.87 9.77
C PRO A 259 6.89 1.37 10.90
N THR A 260 7.47 0.75 11.93
CA THR A 260 6.72 0.24 13.07
C THR A 260 6.24 1.40 13.95
N ALA A 261 7.12 2.36 14.23
CA ALA A 261 6.79 3.56 15.00
C ALA A 261 5.78 4.46 14.26
N GLU A 262 5.93 4.62 12.94
CA GLU A 262 4.97 5.35 12.09
C GLU A 262 3.58 4.70 12.11
N ALA A 263 3.52 3.37 12.02
CA ALA A 263 2.25 2.65 12.10
C ALA A 263 1.60 2.78 13.49
N ALA A 264 2.41 2.73 14.57
CA ALA A 264 1.95 2.94 15.94
C ALA A 264 1.40 4.36 16.13
N LEU A 265 2.10 5.37 15.63
CA LEU A 265 1.65 6.77 15.69
C LEU A 265 0.34 6.98 14.91
N SER A 266 0.24 6.45 13.69
CA SER A 266 -0.97 6.55 12.88
C SER A 266 -2.18 5.91 13.58
N LYS A 267 -1.99 4.75 14.21
CA LYS A 267 -3.00 4.06 15.00
C LYS A 267 -3.41 4.90 16.20
N ALA A 268 -2.46 5.36 17.00
CA ALA A 268 -2.71 6.16 18.20
C ALA A 268 -3.43 7.47 17.86
N ALA A 269 -3.03 8.15 16.77
CA ALA A 269 -3.69 9.37 16.31
C ALA A 269 -5.15 9.12 15.88
N SER A 270 -5.43 7.99 15.23
CA SER A 270 -6.80 7.62 14.86
C SER A 270 -7.64 7.29 16.09
N GLN A 271 -7.09 6.58 17.07
CA GLN A 271 -7.76 6.27 18.31
C GLN A 271 -8.07 7.54 19.14
N ALA A 272 -7.12 8.45 19.25
CA ALA A 272 -7.34 9.74 19.92
C ALA A 272 -8.48 10.54 19.26
N SER A 273 -8.48 10.62 17.93
CA SER A 273 -9.55 11.30 17.21
C SER A 273 -10.93 10.63 17.38
N SER A 274 -10.99 9.29 17.35
CA SER A 274 -12.27 8.58 17.47
C SER A 274 -12.82 8.61 18.90
N THR A 275 -11.99 8.49 19.91
CA THR A 275 -12.42 8.58 21.32
C THR A 275 -12.87 9.98 21.69
N ALA A 276 -12.13 11.02 21.25
CA ALA A 276 -12.54 12.40 21.42
C ALA A 276 -13.90 12.68 20.75
N MET A 277 -14.10 12.19 19.53
CA MET A 277 -15.37 12.34 18.84
C MET A 277 -16.52 11.62 19.58
N ARG A 278 -16.29 10.43 20.10
CA ARG A 278 -17.30 9.69 20.88
C ARG A 278 -17.73 10.48 22.11
N TYR A 279 -16.79 11.15 22.80
CA TYR A 279 -17.10 12.01 23.91
C TYR A 279 -18.09 13.13 23.52
N PHE A 280 -17.84 13.87 22.44
CA PHE A 280 -18.71 14.95 21.99
C PHE A 280 -20.05 14.47 21.38
N LEU A 281 -20.13 13.21 20.94
CA LEU A 281 -21.36 12.62 20.40
C LEU A 281 -22.22 11.96 21.46
N LEU A 282 -21.76 11.83 22.72
CA LEU A 282 -22.55 11.30 23.81
C LEU A 282 -23.78 12.19 24.05
N LYS A 283 -24.94 11.56 24.04
CA LYS A 283 -26.21 12.16 24.37
C LYS A 283 -26.83 11.41 25.53
N GLN A 284 -27.55 12.12 26.36
CA GLN A 284 -28.37 11.52 27.41
C GLN A 284 -29.48 10.67 26.77
N GLU A 285 -29.63 9.44 27.21
CA GLU A 285 -30.66 8.54 26.71
C GLU A 285 -32.01 8.88 27.35
N LYS A 286 -33.12 8.60 26.66
CA LYS A 286 -34.44 8.89 27.16
C LYS A 286 -34.73 8.07 28.43
N GLY A 287 -34.89 8.74 29.57
CA GLY A 287 -35.08 8.11 30.89
C GLY A 287 -33.80 7.81 31.67
N GLU A 288 -32.63 8.23 31.17
CA GLU A 288 -31.35 8.12 31.88
C GLU A 288 -31.27 9.20 32.98
N GLU A 289 -30.87 8.79 34.19
CA GLU A 289 -30.62 9.72 35.29
C GLU A 289 -29.40 10.59 35.00
N ASP A 290 -29.43 11.86 35.39
CA ASP A 290 -28.37 12.86 35.20
C ASP A 290 -27.03 12.37 35.78
N ARG A 291 -27.05 11.64 36.87
CA ARG A 291 -25.86 11.08 37.49
C ARG A 291 -25.22 9.98 36.59
N ALA A 292 -26.01 9.07 36.07
CA ALA A 292 -25.54 8.01 35.20
C ALA A 292 -24.97 8.59 33.90
N PHE A 293 -25.61 9.59 33.30
CA PHE A 293 -25.09 10.30 32.14
C PHE A 293 -23.76 11.00 32.45
N SER A 294 -23.63 11.66 33.58
CA SER A 294 -22.40 12.35 34.00
C SER A 294 -21.25 11.38 34.22
N GLU A 295 -21.50 10.23 34.84
CA GLU A 295 -20.49 9.16 35.01
C GLU A 295 -20.04 8.58 33.66
N ARG A 296 -20.98 8.34 32.75
CA ARG A 296 -20.69 7.85 31.39
C ARG A 296 -19.89 8.87 30.56
N LYS A 297 -20.22 10.15 30.69
CA LYS A 297 -19.51 11.26 30.05
C LYS A 297 -18.09 11.39 30.59
N ARG A 298 -17.91 11.26 31.90
CA ARG A 298 -16.60 11.26 32.55
C ARG A 298 -15.74 10.09 32.10
N ALA A 299 -16.27 8.88 32.08
CA ALA A 299 -15.55 7.69 31.59
C ALA A 299 -15.16 7.79 30.09
N ALA A 300 -15.96 8.47 29.30
CA ALA A 300 -15.61 8.72 27.89
C ALA A 300 -14.49 9.76 27.75
N PHE A 301 -14.47 10.78 28.61
CA PHE A 301 -13.39 11.76 28.69
C PHE A 301 -12.07 11.11 29.09
N GLU A 302 -12.06 10.31 30.15
CA GLU A 302 -10.87 9.60 30.62
C GLU A 302 -10.26 8.70 29.51
N ARG A 303 -11.11 7.98 28.77
CA ARG A 303 -10.65 7.17 27.59
C ARG A 303 -10.06 8.03 26.48
N ALA A 304 -10.60 9.21 26.25
CA ALA A 304 -10.08 10.13 25.23
C ALA A 304 -8.71 10.69 25.66
N VAL A 305 -8.54 11.07 26.92
CA VAL A 305 -7.27 11.52 27.50
C VAL A 305 -6.21 10.41 27.39
N GLU A 306 -6.53 9.18 27.82
CA GLU A 306 -5.62 8.05 27.71
C GLU A 306 -5.16 7.80 26.24
N ALA A 307 -6.06 7.97 25.29
CA ALA A 307 -5.72 7.84 23.87
C ALA A 307 -4.82 8.98 23.36
N ILE A 308 -4.96 10.20 23.89
CA ILE A 308 -4.08 11.33 23.56
C ILE A 308 -2.68 11.11 24.16
N GLU A 309 -2.57 10.62 25.38
CA GLU A 309 -1.30 10.28 26.00
C GLU A 309 -0.57 9.18 25.21
N LYS A 310 -1.26 8.12 24.83
CA LYS A 310 -0.71 7.08 23.94
C LYS A 310 -0.22 7.63 22.61
N LYS A 311 -0.92 8.61 22.03
CA LYS A 311 -0.46 9.32 20.84
C LYS A 311 0.82 10.10 21.09
N GLY A 312 0.94 10.78 22.22
CA GLY A 312 2.16 11.51 22.63
C GLY A 312 3.38 10.58 22.74
N VAL A 313 3.22 9.43 23.40
CA VAL A 313 4.28 8.40 23.49
C VAL A 313 4.66 7.88 22.12
N ALA A 314 3.70 7.53 21.28
CA ALA A 314 3.97 7.03 19.92
C ALA A 314 4.65 8.08 19.03
N LEU A 315 4.36 9.36 19.22
CA LEU A 315 5.04 10.46 18.50
C LEU A 315 6.51 10.55 18.94
N ALA A 316 6.78 10.51 20.24
CA ALA A 316 8.15 10.55 20.77
C ALA A 316 8.99 9.36 20.27
N GLU A 317 8.42 8.16 20.26
CA GLU A 317 9.08 6.97 19.69
C GLU A 317 9.37 7.09 18.19
N TYR A 318 8.44 7.67 17.43
CA TYR A 318 8.63 7.92 15.99
C TYR A 318 9.74 8.94 15.74
N GLU A 319 9.75 10.05 16.48
CA GLU A 319 10.79 11.07 16.38
C GLU A 319 12.18 10.52 16.78
N ALA A 320 12.24 9.76 17.87
CA ALA A 320 13.48 9.10 18.28
C ALA A 320 14.00 8.12 17.21
N ALA A 321 13.11 7.33 16.61
CA ALA A 321 13.47 6.42 15.52
C ALA A 321 13.95 7.17 14.26
N LYS A 322 13.33 8.32 13.95
CA LYS A 322 13.70 9.16 12.80
C LYS A 322 15.04 9.85 13.01
N ASN A 323 15.30 10.38 14.21
CA ASN A 323 16.54 11.07 14.55
C ASN A 323 17.75 10.13 14.72
N SER A 324 17.52 8.82 14.77
CA SER A 324 18.58 7.78 14.82
C SER A 324 19.08 7.33 13.45
N LEU A 325 18.61 7.90 12.34
CA LEU A 325 19.07 7.70 10.97
C LEU A 325 20.28 8.56 10.67
#